data_de75faee750ef808a37eb3b66ff62adc
#
_entry.id   de75faee750ef808a37eb3b66ff62adc
#
_cell.length_a   1.000
_cell.length_b   1.000
_cell.length_c   1.000
_cell.angle_alpha   90.00
_cell.angle_beta   90.00
_cell.angle_gamma   90.00
#
_symmetry.space_group_name_H-M   'P 1'
#
loop_
_entity.id
_entity.type
_entity.pdbx_description
1 polymer ?
#
loop_
_entity_poly.entity_id
_entity_poly.type
_entity_poly.pdbx_seq_one_letter_code
_entity_poly.pdbx_strand_id
1 'polypeptide(L)'
;MFDRFKGIALAILAPVLLVGCAFSPGKFTSTLTILADRSFTYSYQGEVIAVDLASEMAKGMGDAFKGLGDDEDDKKKKTTTAWLRDATWQDEDGAGTDGDSAKDDAEEAAKKEAKFKAIAEALTKEAGYRSVAYKGDGVFVIDYQISGSLTHGFLWPFNVDAEVIFPFVVVELRGADIVRVKAPAFGDSDSAGKGKSDSANAKLDGTFTLITDGELVSQNNEDGAKTEGNRRTITWKATPLSKDAPMAVVKVAPKP
;
A
#
# COMPACT_ATOMS: atom_id res chain seq x y z
N MET A 1 -14.35 -9.61 -41.66
CA MET A 1 -15.08 -8.78 -40.65
C MET A 1 -14.58 -8.98 -39.22
N PHE A 2 -13.66 -9.91 -38.96
CA PHE A 2 -13.16 -10.29 -37.64
C PHE A 2 -11.90 -9.56 -37.17
N ASP A 3 -11.19 -8.84 -38.05
CA ASP A 3 -9.91 -8.19 -37.70
C ASP A 3 -10.05 -6.79 -37.09
N ARG A 4 -11.21 -6.15 -37.22
CA ARG A 4 -11.47 -4.85 -36.59
C ARG A 4 -11.74 -4.91 -35.09
N PHE A 5 -12.16 -6.06 -34.57
CA PHE A 5 -12.46 -6.24 -33.14
C PHE A 5 -11.19 -6.49 -32.30
N LYS A 6 -10.13 -7.03 -32.89
CA LYS A 6 -8.87 -7.30 -32.20
C LYS A 6 -8.11 -6.01 -31.85
N GLY A 7 -8.21 -4.97 -32.70
CA GLY A 7 -7.57 -3.67 -32.46
C GLY A 7 -8.24 -2.85 -31.36
N ILE A 8 -9.56 -2.97 -31.19
CA ILE A 8 -10.30 -2.19 -30.17
C ILE A 8 -10.12 -2.80 -28.78
N ALA A 9 -10.06 -4.13 -28.68
CA ALA A 9 -9.81 -4.82 -27.40
C ALA A 9 -8.40 -4.52 -26.84
N LEU A 10 -7.40 -4.37 -27.73
CA LEU A 10 -6.03 -4.05 -27.33
C LEU A 10 -5.89 -2.57 -26.92
N ALA A 11 -6.65 -1.66 -27.53
CA ALA A 11 -6.64 -0.24 -27.20
C ALA A 11 -7.32 0.10 -25.87
N ILE A 12 -8.23 -0.75 -25.39
CA ILE A 12 -8.91 -0.58 -24.09
C ILE A 12 -8.07 -1.18 -22.97
N LEU A 13 -7.25 -2.20 -23.26
CA LEU A 13 -6.41 -2.87 -22.25
C LEU A 13 -5.09 -2.09 -21.95
N ALA A 14 -4.64 -1.25 -22.87
CA ALA A 14 -3.39 -0.49 -22.70
C ALA A 14 -3.39 0.56 -21.57
N PRO A 15 -4.49 1.29 -21.26
CA PRO A 15 -4.46 2.27 -20.17
C PRO A 15 -4.56 1.66 -18.78
N VAL A 16 -4.94 0.38 -18.64
CA VAL A 16 -5.12 -0.29 -17.33
C VAL A 16 -3.77 -0.72 -16.72
N LEU A 17 -2.73 -0.89 -17.53
CA LEU A 17 -1.41 -1.36 -17.08
C LEU A 17 -0.48 -0.24 -16.56
N LEU A 18 -0.90 1.03 -16.56
CA LEU A 18 -0.03 2.17 -16.28
C LEU A 18 -0.25 2.85 -14.92
N VAL A 19 -0.94 2.23 -13.96
CA VAL A 19 -1.15 2.86 -12.64
C VAL A 19 -0.80 1.89 -11.52
N GLY A 20 0.46 1.60 -11.38
CA GLY A 20 1.04 0.95 -10.21
C GLY A 20 1.24 1.92 -9.04
N CYS A 21 0.23 2.66 -8.61
CA CYS A 21 0.32 3.44 -7.38
C CYS A 21 0.07 2.53 -6.20
N ALA A 22 1.09 2.29 -5.38
CA ALA A 22 0.94 1.72 -4.05
C ALA A 22 0.60 2.83 -3.06
N PHE A 23 -0.14 2.48 -2.00
CA PHE A 23 -0.40 3.39 -0.89
C PHE A 23 0.39 2.97 0.34
N SER A 24 0.95 3.94 1.05
CA SER A 24 1.68 3.75 2.30
C SER A 24 1.14 4.68 3.38
N PRO A 25 1.06 4.25 4.65
CA PRO A 25 0.70 5.15 5.74
C PRO A 25 1.84 6.13 6.02
N GLY A 26 1.47 7.39 6.28
CA GLY A 26 2.39 8.41 6.79
C GLY A 26 2.21 8.60 8.30
N LYS A 27 1.84 9.80 8.73
CA LYS A 27 1.47 10.08 10.13
C LYS A 27 0.02 9.71 10.37
N PHE A 28 -0.25 8.82 11.35
CA PHE A 28 -1.61 8.33 11.57
C PHE A 28 -1.91 7.89 13.01
N THR A 29 -3.21 7.83 13.31
CA THR A 29 -3.77 7.08 14.43
C THR A 29 -4.86 6.15 13.90
N SER A 30 -4.79 4.88 14.25
CA SER A 30 -5.76 3.88 13.82
C SER A 30 -6.24 3.04 15.00
N THR A 31 -7.53 2.76 15.05
CA THR A 31 -8.14 1.95 16.10
C THR A 31 -9.08 0.93 15.51
N LEU A 32 -8.92 -0.32 15.93
CA LEU A 32 -9.82 -1.42 15.63
C LEU A 32 -10.42 -1.94 16.93
N THR A 33 -11.73 -1.87 17.06
CA THR A 33 -12.47 -2.50 18.15
C THR A 33 -13.16 -3.74 17.62
N ILE A 34 -12.96 -4.88 18.27
CA ILE A 34 -13.65 -6.14 17.96
C ILE A 34 -14.25 -6.66 19.26
N LEU A 35 -15.57 -6.76 19.34
CA LEU A 35 -16.25 -7.24 20.52
C LEU A 35 -16.56 -8.74 20.45
N ALA A 36 -16.80 -9.33 21.60
CA ALA A 36 -17.10 -10.76 21.73
C ALA A 36 -18.34 -11.19 20.93
N ASP A 37 -19.31 -10.29 20.71
CA ASP A 37 -20.50 -10.50 19.88
C ASP A 37 -20.24 -10.39 18.37
N ARG A 38 -18.98 -10.21 17.94
CA ARG A 38 -18.52 -9.98 16.57
C ARG A 38 -18.81 -8.60 16.00
N SER A 39 -19.38 -7.68 16.78
CA SER A 39 -19.44 -6.29 16.34
C SER A 39 -18.05 -5.71 16.26
N PHE A 40 -17.82 -4.84 15.27
CA PHE A 40 -16.54 -4.16 15.10
C PHE A 40 -16.71 -2.70 14.72
N THR A 41 -15.70 -1.93 15.04
CA THR A 41 -15.52 -0.57 14.55
C THR A 41 -14.05 -0.40 14.18
N TYR A 42 -13.80 0.11 12.99
CA TYR A 42 -12.47 0.47 12.54
C TYR A 42 -12.42 1.96 12.23
N SER A 43 -11.37 2.64 12.67
CA SER A 43 -11.10 4.03 12.35
C SER A 43 -9.65 4.26 11.96
N TYR A 44 -9.43 5.19 11.04
CA TYR A 44 -8.13 5.65 10.61
C TYR A 44 -8.18 7.17 10.43
N GLN A 45 -7.25 7.87 11.06
CA GLN A 45 -7.08 9.32 10.93
C GLN A 45 -5.61 9.60 10.66
N GLY A 46 -5.32 10.18 9.50
CA GLY A 46 -3.94 10.50 9.16
C GLY A 46 -3.64 10.54 7.68
N GLU A 47 -2.35 10.47 7.40
CA GLU A 47 -1.80 10.57 6.06
C GLU A 47 -1.75 9.20 5.37
N VAL A 48 -2.16 9.21 4.10
CA VAL A 48 -1.96 8.11 3.15
C VAL A 48 -1.16 8.68 1.98
N ILE A 49 -0.05 8.06 1.66
CA ILE A 49 0.91 8.54 0.67
C ILE A 49 0.84 7.61 -0.56
N ALA A 50 0.54 8.18 -1.71
CA ALA A 50 0.63 7.47 -2.98
C ALA A 50 2.10 7.34 -3.38
N VAL A 51 2.57 6.12 -3.56
CA VAL A 51 3.92 5.79 -3.97
C VAL A 51 3.87 5.31 -5.41
N ASP A 52 4.68 5.92 -6.26
CA ASP A 52 4.86 5.49 -7.63
C ASP A 52 5.78 4.26 -7.66
N LEU A 53 5.18 3.09 -7.74
CA LEU A 53 5.91 1.82 -7.71
C LEU A 53 6.85 1.68 -8.92
N ALA A 54 6.49 2.21 -10.08
CA ALA A 54 7.32 2.14 -11.28
C ALA A 54 8.59 2.97 -11.13
N SER A 55 8.49 4.18 -10.60
CA SER A 55 9.64 5.04 -10.35
C SER A 55 10.56 4.48 -9.25
N GLU A 56 9.99 3.87 -8.21
CA GLU A 56 10.77 3.24 -7.14
C GLU A 56 11.48 1.97 -7.61
N MET A 57 10.84 1.14 -8.42
CA MET A 57 11.48 -0.02 -9.04
C MET A 57 12.61 0.40 -9.99
N ALA A 58 12.43 1.46 -10.77
CA ALA A 58 13.46 1.99 -11.66
C ALA A 58 14.69 2.49 -10.88
N LYS A 59 14.49 3.19 -9.75
CA LYS A 59 15.57 3.61 -8.85
C LYS A 59 16.30 2.40 -8.26
N GLY A 60 15.57 1.42 -7.73
CA GLY A 60 16.16 0.20 -7.15
C GLY A 60 16.96 -0.61 -8.16
N MET A 61 16.51 -0.70 -9.42
CA MET A 61 17.28 -1.32 -10.49
C MET A 61 18.53 -0.49 -10.84
N GLY A 62 18.41 0.84 -10.90
CA GLY A 62 19.54 1.73 -11.16
C GLY A 62 20.66 1.62 -10.11
N ASP A 63 20.30 1.52 -8.84
CA ASP A 63 21.26 1.35 -7.74
C ASP A 63 21.88 -0.05 -7.72
N ALA A 64 21.12 -1.09 -8.05
CA ALA A 64 21.67 -2.44 -8.22
C ALA A 64 22.68 -2.53 -9.36
N PHE A 65 22.48 -1.78 -10.46
CA PHE A 65 23.43 -1.70 -11.57
C PHE A 65 24.68 -0.87 -11.22
N LYS A 66 24.57 0.17 -10.40
CA LYS A 66 25.73 0.94 -9.93
C LYS A 66 26.64 0.13 -9.02
N GLY A 67 26.05 -0.72 -8.16
CA GLY A 67 26.81 -1.63 -7.26
C GLY A 67 27.58 -2.75 -7.97
N LEU A 68 27.30 -3.02 -9.24
CA LEU A 68 28.01 -4.03 -10.07
C LEU A 68 29.19 -3.44 -10.85
N GLY A 69 29.51 -2.17 -10.66
CA GLY A 69 30.48 -1.39 -11.43
C GLY A 69 31.92 -1.32 -10.90
N ASP A 70 32.18 -1.69 -9.65
CA ASP A 70 33.45 -1.44 -8.96
C ASP A 70 34.28 -2.69 -8.62
N ASP A 71 34.30 -3.72 -9.46
CA ASP A 71 35.31 -4.76 -9.39
C ASP A 71 36.08 -4.84 -10.71
N GLU A 72 37.31 -4.37 -10.62
CA GLU A 72 38.35 -4.52 -11.66
C GLU A 72 38.63 -6.00 -11.92
N ASP A 73 38.06 -6.59 -12.97
CA ASP A 73 38.68 -7.69 -13.72
C ASP A 73 38.20 -7.72 -15.17
N ASP A 74 39.05 -7.22 -16.01
CA ASP A 74 38.83 -6.72 -17.37
C ASP A 74 38.90 -7.83 -18.44
N LYS A 75 38.28 -9.01 -18.26
CA LYS A 75 38.32 -10.05 -19.31
C LYS A 75 37.08 -10.92 -19.54
N LYS A 76 35.96 -10.74 -18.80
CA LYS A 76 34.76 -11.59 -19.00
C LYS A 76 33.45 -10.83 -19.29
N LYS A 77 33.51 -9.54 -19.52
CA LYS A 77 32.32 -8.65 -19.63
C LYS A 77 31.70 -8.49 -21.04
N LYS A 78 32.08 -9.28 -22.02
CA LYS A 78 31.53 -9.12 -23.39
C LYS A 78 30.26 -9.92 -23.70
N THR A 79 29.78 -10.79 -22.79
CA THR A 79 28.69 -11.70 -23.14
C THR A 79 27.36 -11.44 -22.44
N THR A 80 27.32 -10.62 -21.37
CA THR A 80 26.09 -10.48 -20.55
C THR A 80 25.25 -9.24 -20.89
N THR A 81 25.79 -8.27 -21.60
CA THR A 81 25.07 -7.03 -21.98
C THR A 81 24.59 -6.98 -23.43
N ALA A 82 24.95 -7.98 -24.25
CA ALA A 82 24.62 -7.99 -25.67
C ALA A 82 23.11 -8.17 -25.93
N TRP A 83 22.41 -8.97 -25.12
CA TRP A 83 20.98 -9.21 -25.29
C TRP A 83 20.10 -8.05 -24.79
N LEU A 84 20.59 -7.22 -23.84
CA LEU A 84 19.90 -6.03 -23.35
C LEU A 84 19.95 -4.85 -24.37
N ARG A 85 20.98 -4.81 -25.22
CA ARG A 85 21.10 -3.79 -26.26
C ARG A 85 20.20 -4.07 -27.47
N ASP A 86 19.78 -5.32 -27.66
CA ASP A 86 18.91 -5.72 -28.77
C ASP A 86 17.41 -5.56 -28.45
N ALA A 87 17.08 -5.28 -27.18
CA ALA A 87 15.70 -5.01 -26.74
C ALA A 87 15.36 -3.52 -26.70
N THR A 88 16.30 -2.62 -26.93
CA THR A 88 16.02 -1.21 -27.16
C THR A 88 15.82 -1.00 -28.65
N TRP A 89 14.58 -0.73 -29.03
CA TRP A 89 14.21 -0.33 -30.38
C TRP A 89 15.10 0.85 -30.81
N GLN A 90 15.85 0.63 -31.90
CA GLN A 90 16.60 1.68 -32.55
C GLN A 90 15.57 2.65 -33.19
N ASP A 91 15.37 3.80 -32.59
CA ASP A 91 15.03 4.99 -33.33
C ASP A 91 16.36 5.61 -33.77
N GLU A 92 16.77 5.31 -35.02
CA GLU A 92 17.70 6.14 -35.77
C GLU A 92 16.90 7.39 -36.14
N ASP A 93 17.25 8.52 -35.56
CA ASP A 93 17.58 9.77 -36.21
C ASP A 93 17.65 10.91 -35.19
N GLY A 94 18.85 11.32 -34.95
CA GLY A 94 19.29 12.67 -35.08
C GLY A 94 18.87 13.72 -34.06
N ALA A 95 19.86 14.23 -33.39
CA ALA A 95 20.03 15.61 -32.97
C ALA A 95 19.12 16.15 -31.87
N GLY A 96 19.75 16.30 -30.72
CA GLY A 96 19.44 17.11 -29.57
C GLY A 96 18.31 18.12 -29.63
N THR A 97 17.41 17.96 -28.69
CA THR A 97 16.67 19.09 -28.14
C THR A 97 16.46 18.79 -26.64
N ASP A 98 17.36 19.33 -25.81
CA ASP A 98 17.25 19.36 -24.34
C ASP A 98 16.07 20.23 -23.83
N GLY A 99 15.14 20.58 -24.67
CA GLY A 99 14.02 21.48 -24.37
C GLY A 99 12.64 20.82 -24.27
N ASP A 100 12.49 19.59 -24.75
CA ASP A 100 11.17 18.96 -24.87
C ASP A 100 10.86 18.05 -23.67
N SER A 101 11.86 17.39 -23.09
CA SER A 101 11.69 16.50 -21.92
C SER A 101 11.11 17.22 -20.69
N ALA A 102 11.53 18.45 -20.42
CA ALA A 102 11.04 19.21 -19.26
C ALA A 102 9.55 19.64 -19.37
N LYS A 103 9.03 19.76 -20.59
CA LYS A 103 7.60 20.06 -20.83
C LYS A 103 6.75 18.82 -20.67
N ASP A 104 7.22 17.69 -21.15
CA ASP A 104 6.54 16.40 -21.02
C ASP A 104 6.47 15.97 -19.55
N ASP A 105 7.55 16.14 -18.79
CA ASP A 105 7.59 15.88 -17.36
C ASP A 105 6.62 16.76 -16.57
N ALA A 106 6.51 18.05 -16.91
CA ALA A 106 5.58 18.98 -16.27
C ALA A 106 4.12 18.67 -16.60
N GLU A 107 3.81 18.24 -17.82
CA GLU A 107 2.47 17.84 -18.22
C GLU A 107 2.05 16.53 -17.56
N GLU A 108 2.96 15.57 -17.44
CA GLU A 108 2.71 14.31 -16.74
C GLU A 108 2.47 14.54 -15.24
N ALA A 109 3.27 15.38 -14.59
CA ALA A 109 3.08 15.78 -13.21
C ALA A 109 1.71 16.45 -12.98
N ALA A 110 1.30 17.36 -13.88
CA ALA A 110 -0.01 18.02 -13.81
C ALA A 110 -1.17 17.03 -13.98
N LYS A 111 -1.06 16.07 -14.88
CA LYS A 111 -2.04 14.99 -15.06
C LYS A 111 -2.15 14.09 -13.81
N LYS A 112 -1.03 13.77 -13.19
CA LYS A 112 -0.96 12.99 -11.95
C LYS A 112 -1.64 13.72 -10.78
N GLU A 113 -1.35 15.02 -10.63
CA GLU A 113 -2.00 15.88 -9.62
C GLU A 113 -3.53 15.97 -9.83
N ALA A 114 -3.98 16.17 -11.06
CA ALA A 114 -5.41 16.20 -11.38
C ALA A 114 -6.09 14.86 -11.05
N LYS A 115 -5.43 13.74 -11.33
CA LYS A 115 -5.91 12.40 -11.00
C LYS A 115 -6.03 12.20 -9.50
N PHE A 116 -5.05 12.61 -8.70
CA PHE A 116 -5.12 12.48 -7.24
C PHE A 116 -6.24 13.32 -6.62
N LYS A 117 -6.50 14.53 -7.15
CA LYS A 117 -7.66 15.34 -6.75
C LYS A 117 -8.98 14.63 -7.04
N ALA A 118 -9.11 14.03 -8.24
CA ALA A 118 -10.30 13.28 -8.61
C ALA A 118 -10.50 12.04 -7.72
N ILE A 119 -9.42 11.33 -7.34
CA ILE A 119 -9.47 10.21 -6.38
C ILE A 119 -9.97 10.71 -5.02
N ALA A 120 -9.45 11.83 -4.49
CA ALA A 120 -9.90 12.38 -3.22
C ALA A 120 -11.42 12.71 -3.23
N GLU A 121 -11.91 13.31 -4.31
CA GLU A 121 -13.34 13.60 -4.49
C GLU A 121 -14.19 12.32 -4.59
N ALA A 122 -13.70 11.29 -5.27
CA ALA A 122 -14.39 10.01 -5.37
C ALA A 122 -14.49 9.32 -4.01
N LEU A 123 -13.38 9.25 -3.26
CA LEU A 123 -13.32 8.61 -1.95
C LEU A 123 -14.26 9.26 -0.92
N THR A 124 -14.53 10.58 -0.99
CA THR A 124 -15.48 11.22 -0.09
C THR A 124 -16.93 10.73 -0.24
N LYS A 125 -17.24 10.06 -1.35
CA LYS A 125 -18.57 9.48 -1.62
C LYS A 125 -18.67 8.01 -1.16
N GLU A 126 -17.54 7.40 -0.83
CA GLU A 126 -17.47 6.01 -0.40
C GLU A 126 -17.83 5.86 1.08
N ALA A 127 -18.43 4.71 1.41
CA ALA A 127 -18.83 4.41 2.78
C ALA A 127 -17.62 4.40 3.73
N GLY A 128 -17.78 5.08 4.86
CA GLY A 128 -16.76 5.17 5.91
C GLY A 128 -15.83 6.37 5.79
N TYR A 129 -15.65 6.97 4.63
CA TYR A 129 -14.83 8.17 4.48
C TYR A 129 -15.61 9.42 4.96
N ARG A 130 -15.20 9.97 6.10
CA ARG A 130 -15.77 11.20 6.66
C ARG A 130 -15.17 12.44 6.01
N SER A 131 -13.87 12.40 5.72
CA SER A 131 -13.17 13.41 4.96
C SER A 131 -11.97 12.84 4.24
N VAL A 132 -11.68 13.38 3.07
CA VAL A 132 -10.46 13.11 2.30
C VAL A 132 -9.97 14.44 1.75
N ALA A 133 -8.75 14.84 2.09
CA ALA A 133 -8.13 16.06 1.61
C ALA A 133 -6.80 15.71 0.93
N TYR A 134 -6.70 16.01 -0.34
CA TYR A 134 -5.43 15.92 -1.07
C TYR A 134 -4.57 17.15 -0.74
N LYS A 135 -3.30 16.93 -0.36
CA LYS A 135 -2.37 17.98 0.07
C LYS A 135 -1.28 18.31 -0.94
N GLY A 136 -1.27 17.63 -2.08
CA GLY A 136 -0.19 17.68 -3.06
C GLY A 136 0.83 16.56 -2.85
N ASP A 137 1.72 16.36 -3.80
CA ASP A 137 2.83 15.41 -3.75
C ASP A 137 2.41 13.97 -3.38
N GLY A 138 1.22 13.54 -3.82
CA GLY A 138 0.67 12.22 -3.53
C GLY A 138 0.19 12.03 -2.08
N VAL A 139 0.11 13.08 -1.27
CA VAL A 139 -0.31 12.99 0.15
C VAL A 139 -1.79 13.25 0.29
N PHE A 140 -2.51 12.30 0.89
CA PHE A 140 -3.91 12.39 1.27
C PHE A 140 -4.01 12.43 2.80
N VAL A 141 -4.85 13.29 3.35
CA VAL A 141 -5.25 13.27 4.76
C VAL A 141 -6.67 12.73 4.84
N ILE A 142 -6.82 11.61 5.54
CA ILE A 142 -8.06 10.83 5.58
C ILE A 142 -8.58 10.76 7.01
N ASP A 143 -9.88 10.97 7.17
CA ASP A 143 -10.67 10.55 8.34
C ASP A 143 -11.67 9.49 7.87
N TYR A 144 -11.45 8.25 8.31
CA TYR A 144 -12.24 7.08 7.96
C TYR A 144 -12.78 6.40 9.19
N GLN A 145 -14.05 5.98 9.17
CA GLN A 145 -14.61 5.11 10.19
C GLN A 145 -15.72 4.24 9.61
N ILE A 146 -15.68 2.96 9.94
CA ILE A 146 -16.73 2.00 9.60
C ILE A 146 -17.06 1.12 10.81
N SER A 147 -18.32 0.71 10.93
CA SER A 147 -18.79 -0.22 11.97
C SER A 147 -19.70 -1.26 11.35
N GLY A 148 -19.74 -2.43 11.94
CA GLY A 148 -20.57 -3.53 11.46
C GLY A 148 -20.42 -4.79 12.29
N SER A 149 -20.81 -5.93 11.72
CA SER A 149 -20.60 -7.26 12.29
C SER A 149 -19.67 -8.07 11.40
N LEU A 150 -18.71 -8.78 11.99
CA LEU A 150 -17.75 -9.63 11.29
C LEU A 150 -18.40 -10.91 10.79
N THR A 151 -19.16 -10.82 9.72
CA THR A 151 -19.74 -11.97 8.98
C THR A 151 -18.79 -12.52 7.91
N HIS A 152 -17.86 -11.70 7.47
CA HIS A 152 -16.78 -11.99 6.50
C HIS A 152 -15.50 -11.25 6.90
N GLY A 153 -14.39 -11.52 6.25
CA GLY A 153 -13.15 -10.81 6.46
C GLY A 153 -13.30 -9.32 6.13
N PHE A 154 -12.49 -8.50 6.78
CA PHE A 154 -12.41 -7.06 6.55
C PHE A 154 -10.97 -6.70 6.19
N LEU A 155 -10.79 -5.78 5.25
CA LEU A 155 -9.49 -5.20 4.92
C LEU A 155 -9.65 -3.71 4.60
N TRP A 156 -8.62 -2.93 4.90
CA TRP A 156 -8.59 -1.51 4.62
C TRP A 156 -7.15 -1.04 4.30
N PRO A 157 -6.96 -0.12 3.35
CA PRO A 157 -7.95 0.39 2.42
C PRO A 157 -8.38 -0.67 1.41
N PHE A 158 -9.61 -0.59 0.95
CA PHE A 158 -10.14 -1.43 -0.13
C PHE A 158 -10.91 -0.55 -1.10
N ASN A 159 -10.60 -0.65 -2.38
CA ASN A 159 -11.37 -0.06 -3.45
C ASN A 159 -11.54 -1.12 -4.54
N VAL A 160 -12.78 -1.32 -4.99
CA VAL A 160 -13.13 -2.32 -6.03
C VAL A 160 -12.48 -1.99 -7.36
N ASP A 161 -12.32 -0.68 -7.65
CA ASP A 161 -11.77 -0.19 -8.92
C ASP A 161 -10.25 0.04 -8.87
N ALA A 162 -9.65 0.07 -7.68
CA ALA A 162 -8.21 0.14 -7.48
C ALA A 162 -7.74 -1.15 -6.83
N GLU A 163 -6.97 -1.94 -7.53
CA GLU A 163 -6.29 -3.11 -6.95
C GLU A 163 -5.41 -2.65 -5.80
N VAL A 164 -5.89 -2.81 -4.57
CA VAL A 164 -5.08 -2.52 -3.38
C VAL A 164 -4.12 -3.67 -3.17
N ILE A 165 -2.89 -3.47 -3.58
CA ILE A 165 -1.83 -4.46 -3.50
C ILE A 165 -1.39 -4.67 -2.04
N PHE A 166 -1.52 -3.64 -1.17
CA PHE A 166 -1.05 -3.69 0.22
C PHE A 166 -2.08 -3.08 1.17
N PRO A 167 -2.94 -3.89 1.81
CA PRO A 167 -3.86 -3.41 2.82
C PRO A 167 -3.10 -2.99 4.09
N PHE A 168 -3.57 -1.92 4.76
CA PHE A 168 -2.99 -1.47 6.02
C PHE A 168 -3.41 -2.37 7.17
N VAL A 169 -4.69 -2.74 7.19
CA VAL A 169 -5.27 -3.65 8.18
C VAL A 169 -6.07 -4.74 7.51
N VAL A 170 -5.89 -5.96 7.98
CA VAL A 170 -6.61 -7.17 7.53
C VAL A 170 -7.19 -7.87 8.74
N VAL A 171 -8.48 -8.19 8.69
CA VAL A 171 -9.19 -9.01 9.68
C VAL A 171 -9.65 -10.28 8.99
N GLU A 172 -9.08 -11.41 9.38
CA GLU A 172 -9.36 -12.73 8.83
C GLU A 172 -10.23 -13.52 9.81
N LEU A 173 -11.29 -14.14 9.31
CA LEU A 173 -12.07 -15.11 10.09
C LEU A 173 -11.45 -16.50 9.93
N ARG A 174 -11.20 -17.16 11.04
CA ARG A 174 -10.59 -18.50 11.11
C ARG A 174 -11.50 -19.45 11.87
N GLY A 175 -12.05 -20.45 11.18
CA GLY A 175 -13.02 -21.35 11.80
C GLY A 175 -14.30 -20.62 12.22
N ALA A 176 -14.92 -21.08 13.31
CA ALA A 176 -16.22 -20.59 13.76
C ALA A 176 -16.11 -19.33 14.64
N ASP A 177 -15.05 -19.22 15.45
CA ASP A 177 -14.96 -18.28 16.58
C ASP A 177 -13.63 -17.54 16.71
N ILE A 178 -12.71 -17.72 15.75
CA ILE A 178 -11.39 -17.07 15.78
C ILE A 178 -11.33 -15.93 14.77
N VAL A 179 -10.84 -14.79 15.21
CA VAL A 179 -10.55 -13.62 14.39
C VAL A 179 -9.05 -13.33 14.50
N ARG A 180 -8.38 -13.29 13.35
CA ARG A 180 -6.98 -12.86 13.25
C ARG A 180 -6.92 -11.44 12.70
N VAL A 181 -6.25 -10.56 13.41
CA VAL A 181 -5.94 -9.19 13.02
C VAL A 181 -4.48 -9.13 12.59
N LYS A 182 -4.22 -8.49 11.46
CA LYS A 182 -2.88 -8.17 10.95
C LYS A 182 -2.86 -6.74 10.48
N ALA A 183 -1.76 -6.03 10.69
CA ALA A 183 -1.57 -4.69 10.14
C ALA A 183 -0.24 -4.60 9.37
N PRO A 184 -0.18 -5.22 8.17
CA PRO A 184 1.07 -5.40 7.42
C PRO A 184 1.74 -4.11 6.99
N ALA A 185 1.02 -3.01 6.87
CA ALA A 185 1.61 -1.72 6.52
C ALA A 185 2.23 -0.96 7.70
N PHE A 186 1.98 -1.40 8.94
CA PHE A 186 2.42 -0.70 10.16
C PHE A 186 3.71 -1.27 10.78
N GLY A 187 4.45 -2.05 10.03
CA GLY A 187 5.72 -2.61 10.43
C GLY A 187 6.38 -3.31 9.25
N ASP A 188 7.57 -3.86 9.47
CA ASP A 188 8.20 -4.73 8.50
C ASP A 188 7.51 -6.10 8.56
N SER A 189 7.06 -6.60 7.43
CA SER A 189 6.50 -7.96 7.36
C SER A 189 7.20 -8.69 6.22
N ASP A 190 7.77 -9.84 6.51
CA ASP A 190 8.31 -10.75 5.49
C ASP A 190 7.29 -11.14 4.41
N SER A 191 5.98 -10.92 4.71
CA SER A 191 4.87 -11.22 3.82
C SER A 191 4.53 -10.09 2.83
N ALA A 192 4.91 -8.86 3.10
CA ALA A 192 4.86 -7.77 2.16
C ALA A 192 6.16 -7.84 1.35
N GLY A 193 6.14 -8.58 0.23
CA GLY A 193 7.33 -8.87 -0.59
C GLY A 193 8.32 -7.69 -0.63
N LYS A 194 9.58 -7.95 -0.94
CA LYS A 194 10.74 -7.01 -0.99
C LYS A 194 10.56 -5.70 -1.82
N GLY A 195 9.33 -5.20 -1.92
CA GLY A 195 8.94 -4.03 -2.71
C GLY A 195 8.43 -2.85 -1.88
N LYS A 196 8.57 -2.84 -0.53
CA LYS A 196 8.38 -1.60 0.22
C LYS A 196 9.54 -0.68 -0.13
N SER A 197 9.24 0.44 -0.78
CA SER A 197 10.26 1.45 -1.03
C SER A 197 10.74 2.02 0.30
N ASP A 198 12.04 2.11 0.48
CA ASP A 198 12.66 2.71 1.67
C ASP A 198 12.13 4.14 1.91
N SER A 199 11.80 4.86 0.85
CA SER A 199 11.22 6.20 0.91
C SER A 199 9.80 6.25 1.49
N ALA A 200 8.96 5.24 1.25
CA ALA A 200 7.61 5.17 1.81
C ALA A 200 7.65 4.83 3.31
N ASN A 201 8.53 3.91 3.71
CA ASN A 201 8.73 3.56 5.11
C ASN A 201 9.34 4.70 5.93
N ALA A 202 10.15 5.56 5.33
CA ALA A 202 10.79 6.70 6.01
C ALA A 202 9.80 7.71 6.62
N LYS A 203 8.54 7.73 6.14
CA LYS A 203 7.49 8.64 6.62
C LYS A 203 6.51 7.99 7.61
N LEU A 204 6.68 6.71 7.91
CA LEU A 204 5.80 5.96 8.81
C LEU A 204 5.94 6.47 10.25
N ASP A 205 4.90 7.07 10.79
CA ASP A 205 4.86 7.55 12.19
C ASP A 205 3.42 7.48 12.69
N GLY A 206 3.10 6.44 13.45
CA GLY A 206 1.72 6.26 13.85
C GLY A 206 1.50 5.32 15.01
N THR A 207 0.24 5.15 15.32
CA THR A 207 -0.22 4.27 16.40
C THR A 207 -1.40 3.44 15.91
N PHE A 208 -1.29 2.13 16.11
CA PHE A 208 -2.40 1.20 15.92
C PHE A 208 -2.85 0.63 17.26
N THR A 209 -4.15 0.72 17.52
CA THR A 209 -4.75 0.21 18.78
C THR A 209 -5.81 -0.84 18.47
N LEU A 210 -5.70 -2.01 19.10
CA LEU A 210 -6.74 -3.03 19.13
C LEU A 210 -7.43 -3.01 20.49
N ILE A 211 -8.77 -2.92 20.50
CA ILE A 211 -9.62 -3.00 21.67
C ILE A 211 -10.55 -4.21 21.53
N THR A 212 -10.63 -5.05 22.57
CA THR A 212 -11.53 -6.20 22.56
C THR A 212 -12.02 -6.56 23.97
N ASP A 213 -13.25 -7.05 24.06
CA ASP A 213 -13.76 -7.77 25.23
C ASP A 213 -13.85 -9.28 24.98
N GLY A 214 -13.46 -9.73 23.77
CA GLY A 214 -13.25 -11.14 23.47
C GLY A 214 -12.02 -11.71 24.16
N GLU A 215 -11.84 -13.02 24.12
CA GLU A 215 -10.67 -13.69 24.65
C GLU A 215 -9.44 -13.41 23.76
N LEU A 216 -8.41 -12.77 24.28
CA LEU A 216 -7.16 -12.56 23.57
C LEU A 216 -6.34 -13.86 23.62
N VAL A 217 -6.23 -14.55 22.48
CA VAL A 217 -5.52 -15.83 22.35
C VAL A 217 -4.02 -15.61 22.19
N SER A 218 -3.63 -14.66 21.34
CA SER A 218 -2.21 -14.30 21.13
C SER A 218 -2.07 -12.88 20.57
N GLN A 219 -0.90 -12.32 20.70
CA GLN A 219 -0.52 -11.02 20.15
C GLN A 219 1.02 -10.91 20.14
N ASN A 220 1.58 -9.96 19.38
CA ASN A 220 3.02 -9.75 19.24
C ASN A 220 3.51 -8.40 19.77
N ASN A 221 2.75 -7.74 20.64
CA ASN A 221 3.19 -6.51 21.30
C ASN A 221 3.99 -6.85 22.56
N GLU A 222 5.20 -6.31 22.69
CA GLU A 222 6.08 -6.59 23.83
C GLU A 222 5.54 -6.05 25.16
N ASP A 223 4.82 -4.92 25.13
CA ASP A 223 4.20 -4.32 26.32
C ASP A 223 2.95 -5.09 26.79
N GLY A 224 2.44 -6.00 25.97
CA GLY A 224 1.25 -6.78 26.25
C GLY A 224 -0.05 -5.97 26.18
N ALA A 225 -1.13 -6.58 26.65
CA ALA A 225 -2.45 -5.96 26.69
C ALA A 225 -2.70 -5.28 28.04
N LYS A 226 -3.18 -4.03 28.01
CA LYS A 226 -3.73 -3.36 29.19
C LYS A 226 -5.18 -3.81 29.37
N THR A 227 -5.53 -4.19 30.60
CA THR A 227 -6.88 -4.65 30.94
C THR A 227 -7.60 -3.62 31.81
N GLU A 228 -8.77 -3.19 31.36
CA GLU A 228 -9.66 -2.29 32.08
C GLU A 228 -11.09 -2.87 32.07
N GLY A 229 -11.50 -3.37 33.22
CA GLY A 229 -12.75 -4.13 33.37
C GLY A 229 -12.70 -5.41 32.51
N ASN A 230 -13.66 -5.56 31.59
CA ASN A 230 -13.71 -6.67 30.64
C ASN A 230 -12.98 -6.40 29.30
N ARG A 231 -12.42 -5.19 29.12
CA ARG A 231 -11.75 -4.80 27.87
C ARG A 231 -10.25 -4.98 27.97
N ARG A 232 -9.66 -5.41 26.87
CA ARG A 232 -8.22 -5.49 26.64
C ARG A 232 -7.85 -4.54 25.53
N THR A 233 -6.84 -3.72 25.75
CA THR A 233 -6.32 -2.73 24.79
C THR A 233 -4.86 -3.03 24.53
N ILE A 234 -4.49 -3.18 23.27
CA ILE A 234 -3.12 -3.35 22.80
C ILE A 234 -2.79 -2.19 21.87
N THR A 235 -1.64 -1.56 22.10
CA THR A 235 -1.23 -0.40 21.31
C THR A 235 0.16 -0.60 20.76
N TRP A 236 0.29 -0.64 19.43
CA TRP A 236 1.58 -0.70 18.73
C TRP A 236 1.95 0.68 18.20
N LYS A 237 3.23 1.02 18.29
CA LYS A 237 3.82 2.15 17.59
C LYS A 237 4.33 1.66 16.24
N ALA A 238 3.95 2.35 15.17
CA ALA A 238 4.38 2.10 13.82
C ALA A 238 5.40 3.18 13.43
N THR A 239 6.65 2.78 13.24
CA THR A 239 7.76 3.66 12.87
C THR A 239 8.60 2.98 11.80
N PRO A 240 9.51 3.69 11.11
CA PRO A 240 10.44 3.07 10.16
C PRO A 240 11.30 1.96 10.76
N LEU A 241 11.45 1.93 12.09
CA LEU A 241 12.25 0.94 12.83
C LEU A 241 11.43 -0.24 13.35
N SER A 242 10.12 -0.25 13.14
CA SER A 242 9.24 -1.34 13.58
C SER A 242 9.49 -2.58 12.73
N LYS A 243 10.11 -3.61 13.34
CA LYS A 243 10.51 -4.85 12.64
C LYS A 243 9.32 -5.75 12.35
N ASP A 244 8.36 -5.82 13.29
CA ASP A 244 7.22 -6.72 13.19
C ASP A 244 5.93 -5.95 12.97
N ALA A 245 5.15 -6.37 11.98
CA ALA A 245 3.82 -5.84 11.78
C ALA A 245 2.89 -6.26 12.92
N PRO A 246 2.01 -5.36 13.43
CA PRO A 246 1.04 -5.69 14.47
C PRO A 246 0.21 -6.91 14.11
N MET A 247 0.11 -7.85 15.06
CA MET A 247 -0.70 -9.06 14.91
C MET A 247 -1.38 -9.43 16.24
N ALA A 248 -2.64 -9.84 16.15
CA ALA A 248 -3.37 -10.42 17.29
C ALA A 248 -4.38 -11.48 16.84
N VAL A 249 -4.70 -12.39 17.74
CA VAL A 249 -5.74 -13.40 17.57
C VAL A 249 -6.72 -13.27 18.71
N VAL A 250 -8.00 -13.10 18.39
CA VAL A 250 -9.10 -12.90 19.33
C VAL A 250 -10.13 -14.00 19.11
N LYS A 251 -10.60 -14.59 20.20
CA LYS A 251 -11.76 -15.48 20.18
C LYS A 251 -13.02 -14.69 20.48
N VAL A 252 -14.02 -14.87 19.62
CA VAL A 252 -15.31 -14.19 19.66
C VAL A 252 -16.44 -15.20 19.67
N ALA A 253 -17.70 -14.78 19.72
CA ALA A 253 -18.82 -15.69 19.59
C ALA A 253 -18.74 -16.46 18.25
N PRO A 254 -19.21 -17.73 18.22
CA PRO A 254 -19.31 -18.49 16.98
C PRO A 254 -20.13 -17.73 15.92
N LYS A 255 -19.80 -17.97 14.66
CA LYS A 255 -20.58 -17.42 13.55
C LYS A 255 -21.99 -18.01 13.57
N PRO A 256 -23.05 -17.18 13.46
CA PRO A 256 -24.43 -17.65 13.38
C PRO A 256 -24.69 -18.50 12.13
#